data_33084feb1c759680da6be1c77c1813dd
#
_entry.id   33084feb1c759680da6be1c77c1813dd
#
_cell.length_a   1.000
_cell.length_b   1.000
_cell.length_c   1.000
_cell.angle_alpha   90.00
_cell.angle_beta   90.00
_cell.angle_gamma   90.00
#
_symmetry.space_group_name_H-M   'P 1'
#
loop_
_entity.id
_entity.type
_entity.pdbx_description
1 polymer ?
#
loop_
_entity_poly.entity_id
_entity_poly.type
_entity_poly.pdbx_seq_one_letter_code
_entity_poly.pdbx_strand_id
1 'polypeptide(L)'
;GSALLNVDYMFGGSDKYENGLYEIVNNSGDVYLYHCKYTLPFGYVAPTGWNVTDEISTGVRVQNQLTEDLGIAEPLLDRATSETSGDNVCIMADRAGYYYARINATGTKKVQVLGGTLETQDYSDLKDGSILYLGYLLEGERVTLTNGDDADETQKVSAEAYVLNEEVLAQAVEILSKEHLENVAMDSTHISGTLSLEEAGRLILSVPYEEGWTVQIDGENAEPEQFGNALMAFDLEAGEHTIQMHYVPEGRNIGILVSAGSVLILLGYVLCQRCDRKRKDCAENEPSQKVADETMENGNAEKTHTEEGSVKEEAGRM
;
A
#
# COMPACT_ATOMS: atom_id res chain seq x y z
N GLY A 1 -5.73 -8.36 -12.01
CA GLY A 1 -5.49 -7.31 -10.99
C GLY A 1 -4.48 -6.27 -11.43
N SER A 2 -3.29 -6.68 -11.92
CA SER A 2 -2.22 -5.75 -12.35
C SER A 2 -2.66 -4.81 -13.48
N ALA A 3 -3.47 -5.29 -14.41
CA ALA A 3 -3.97 -4.48 -15.53
C ALA A 3 -4.75 -3.24 -15.04
N LEU A 4 -5.66 -3.40 -14.09
CA LEU A 4 -6.47 -2.30 -13.54
C LEU A 4 -5.65 -1.26 -12.75
N LEU A 5 -4.43 -1.62 -12.33
CA LEU A 5 -3.56 -0.78 -11.50
C LEU A 5 -2.45 -0.09 -12.29
N ASN A 6 -2.48 -0.14 -13.63
CA ASN A 6 -1.46 0.45 -14.49
C ASN A 6 -0.03 -0.04 -14.14
N VAL A 7 0.10 -1.35 -13.87
CA VAL A 7 1.41 -1.95 -13.59
C VAL A 7 2.03 -2.43 -14.89
N ASP A 8 2.89 -1.61 -15.49
CA ASP A 8 3.55 -1.92 -16.76
C ASP A 8 4.75 -2.86 -16.59
N TYR A 9 5.47 -2.72 -15.48
CA TYR A 9 6.69 -3.48 -15.23
C TYR A 9 6.68 -4.11 -13.85
N MET A 10 7.27 -5.30 -13.76
CA MET A 10 7.47 -6.00 -12.49
C MET A 10 8.86 -6.64 -12.43
N PHE A 11 9.39 -6.81 -11.23
CA PHE A 11 10.61 -7.59 -11.00
C PHE A 11 10.26 -8.99 -10.51
N GLY A 12 11.00 -9.98 -10.99
CA GLY A 12 10.90 -11.36 -10.52
C GLY A 12 12.26 -12.02 -10.38
N GLY A 13 12.35 -13.02 -9.52
CA GLY A 13 13.57 -13.80 -9.27
C GLY A 13 13.70 -15.06 -10.15
N SER A 14 12.93 -15.18 -11.22
CA SER A 14 12.90 -16.35 -12.10
C SER A 14 12.50 -15.96 -13.51
N ASP A 15 13.03 -16.65 -14.51
CA ASP A 15 12.63 -16.52 -15.92
C ASP A 15 11.31 -17.24 -16.27
N LYS A 16 10.77 -18.02 -15.34
CA LYS A 16 9.56 -18.86 -15.52
C LYS A 16 8.26 -18.07 -15.74
N TYR A 17 8.27 -16.75 -15.50
CA TYR A 17 7.11 -15.88 -15.73
C TYR A 17 7.04 -15.32 -17.15
N GLU A 18 8.07 -15.55 -17.99
CA GLU A 18 8.00 -15.19 -19.42
C GLU A 18 6.95 -16.04 -20.13
N ASN A 19 5.92 -15.39 -20.66
CA ASN A 19 4.76 -16.06 -21.23
C ASN A 19 3.88 -15.08 -22.05
N GLY A 20 2.64 -15.44 -22.37
CA GLY A 20 1.71 -14.57 -23.09
C GLY A 20 1.34 -13.27 -22.37
N LEU A 21 1.39 -13.25 -21.02
CA LEU A 21 1.03 -12.07 -20.20
C LEU A 21 2.24 -11.18 -19.88
N TYR A 22 3.44 -11.74 -19.83
CA TYR A 22 4.66 -11.08 -19.40
C TYR A 22 5.80 -11.36 -20.36
N GLU A 23 6.62 -10.36 -20.64
CA GLU A 23 7.79 -10.43 -21.50
C GLU A 23 9.03 -9.95 -20.74
N ILE A 24 10.12 -10.73 -20.78
CA ILE A 24 11.40 -10.31 -20.22
C ILE A 24 11.99 -9.23 -21.10
N VAL A 25 12.17 -8.03 -20.55
CA VAL A 25 12.79 -6.89 -21.25
C VAL A 25 14.22 -6.64 -20.81
N ASN A 26 14.59 -7.11 -19.61
CA ASN A 26 15.96 -7.01 -19.09
C ASN A 26 16.19 -8.02 -17.97
N ASN A 27 17.47 -8.35 -17.69
CA ASN A 27 17.86 -9.14 -16.53
C ASN A 27 19.23 -8.72 -15.99
N SER A 28 19.43 -8.93 -14.70
CA SER A 28 20.72 -8.73 -14.02
C SER A 28 20.91 -9.84 -12.99
N GLY A 29 21.75 -10.83 -13.30
CA GLY A 29 21.86 -12.06 -12.51
C GLY A 29 20.51 -12.78 -12.47
N ASP A 30 20.05 -13.09 -11.28
CA ASP A 30 18.78 -13.80 -11.04
C ASP A 30 17.57 -12.85 -10.93
N VAL A 31 17.73 -11.56 -11.22
CA VAL A 31 16.62 -10.59 -11.21
C VAL A 31 16.23 -10.26 -12.64
N TYR A 32 14.98 -10.47 -12.95
CA TYR A 32 14.37 -10.24 -14.25
C TYR A 32 13.42 -9.05 -14.19
N LEU A 33 13.45 -8.20 -15.23
CA LEU A 33 12.47 -7.13 -15.43
C LEU A 33 11.48 -7.61 -16.49
N TYR A 34 10.22 -7.70 -16.10
CA TYR A 34 9.11 -8.09 -16.96
C TYR A 34 8.31 -6.86 -17.39
N HIS A 35 7.89 -6.83 -18.65
CA HIS A 35 6.85 -5.95 -19.16
C HIS A 35 5.52 -6.69 -19.13
N CYS A 36 4.48 -6.06 -18.58
CA CYS A 36 3.12 -6.60 -18.55
C CYS A 36 2.41 -6.22 -19.86
N LYS A 37 2.07 -7.21 -20.69
CA LYS A 37 1.47 -6.96 -22.01
C LYS A 37 0.07 -6.39 -21.99
N TYR A 38 -0.67 -6.67 -20.92
CA TYR A 38 -2.05 -6.22 -20.74
C TYR A 38 -2.12 -5.24 -19.58
N THR A 39 -1.94 -3.97 -19.88
CA THR A 39 -2.01 -2.87 -18.91
C THR A 39 -3.00 -1.83 -19.40
N LEU A 40 -3.79 -1.28 -18.49
CA LEU A 40 -4.65 -0.14 -18.78
C LEU A 40 -3.88 1.16 -18.57
N PRO A 41 -4.22 2.24 -19.28
CA PRO A 41 -3.69 3.58 -19.01
C PRO A 41 -3.91 4.01 -17.57
N PHE A 42 -3.18 5.02 -17.10
CA PHE A 42 -3.30 5.55 -15.74
C PHE A 42 -4.73 5.98 -15.38
N GLY A 43 -5.44 6.60 -16.32
CA GLY A 43 -6.87 6.89 -16.25
C GLY A 43 -7.55 6.30 -17.48
N TYR A 44 -8.41 5.33 -17.29
CA TYR A 44 -9.15 4.65 -18.35
C TYR A 44 -10.64 4.86 -18.20
N VAL A 45 -11.39 4.69 -19.29
CA VAL A 45 -12.82 4.94 -19.32
C VAL A 45 -13.62 3.65 -19.49
N ALA A 46 -14.63 3.51 -18.66
CA ALA A 46 -15.61 2.42 -18.68
C ALA A 46 -17.01 2.97 -18.88
N PRO A 47 -18.01 2.12 -19.18
CA PRO A 47 -19.41 2.54 -19.21
C PRO A 47 -19.85 3.17 -17.87
N THR A 48 -20.73 4.17 -17.94
CA THR A 48 -21.30 4.83 -16.75
C THR A 48 -21.86 3.80 -15.77
N GLY A 49 -21.52 3.96 -14.48
CA GLY A 49 -21.95 3.05 -13.42
C GLY A 49 -21.18 1.71 -13.35
N TRP A 50 -20.20 1.46 -14.22
CA TRP A 50 -19.36 0.26 -14.14
C TRP A 50 -18.61 0.24 -12.81
N ASN A 51 -18.87 -0.80 -12.00
CA ASN A 51 -18.29 -0.91 -10.65
C ASN A 51 -18.34 -2.35 -10.14
N VAL A 52 -17.55 -2.61 -9.12
CA VAL A 52 -17.66 -3.83 -8.32
C VAL A 52 -18.83 -3.69 -7.36
N THR A 53 -19.81 -4.59 -7.46
CA THR A 53 -20.95 -4.59 -6.55
C THR A 53 -20.70 -5.47 -5.33
N ASP A 54 -21.14 -5.03 -4.15
CA ASP A 54 -20.97 -5.74 -2.87
C ASP A 54 -21.68 -7.11 -2.82
N GLU A 55 -22.61 -7.35 -3.78
CA GLU A 55 -23.35 -8.62 -3.88
C GLU A 55 -22.48 -9.79 -4.40
N ILE A 56 -21.30 -9.51 -4.96
CA ILE A 56 -20.44 -10.51 -5.58
C ILE A 56 -19.39 -11.00 -4.58
N SER A 57 -19.56 -12.21 -4.08
CA SER A 57 -18.80 -12.76 -2.96
C SER A 57 -17.44 -13.37 -3.30
N THR A 58 -17.04 -13.45 -4.57
CA THR A 58 -15.76 -14.09 -4.95
C THR A 58 -15.00 -13.32 -6.02
N GLY A 59 -13.68 -13.23 -5.88
CA GLY A 59 -12.82 -12.51 -6.84
C GLY A 59 -12.94 -13.01 -8.29
N VAL A 60 -13.22 -14.29 -8.53
CA VAL A 60 -13.46 -14.83 -9.87
C VAL A 60 -14.76 -14.28 -10.45
N ARG A 61 -15.84 -14.32 -9.67
CA ARG A 61 -17.14 -13.80 -10.12
C ARG A 61 -17.11 -12.30 -10.40
N VAL A 62 -16.42 -11.55 -9.55
CA VAL A 62 -16.19 -10.10 -9.78
C VAL A 62 -15.53 -9.86 -11.13
N GLN A 63 -14.44 -10.58 -11.42
CA GLN A 63 -13.71 -10.38 -12.67
C GLN A 63 -14.55 -10.76 -13.90
N ASN A 64 -15.30 -11.87 -13.83
CA ASN A 64 -16.20 -12.25 -14.92
C ASN A 64 -17.34 -11.27 -15.10
N GLN A 65 -17.94 -10.75 -14.01
CA GLN A 65 -19.00 -9.74 -14.09
C GLN A 65 -18.50 -8.44 -14.73
N LEU A 66 -17.30 -7.97 -14.31
CA LEU A 66 -16.72 -6.75 -14.89
C LEU A 66 -16.52 -6.87 -16.41
N THR A 67 -16.14 -8.03 -16.93
CA THR A 67 -16.02 -8.23 -18.40
C THR A 67 -17.36 -8.41 -19.08
N GLU A 68 -18.33 -9.06 -18.45
CA GLU A 68 -19.72 -9.16 -18.95
C GLU A 68 -20.37 -7.76 -19.05
N ASP A 69 -20.14 -6.90 -18.06
CA ASP A 69 -20.65 -5.52 -18.06
C ASP A 69 -20.04 -4.65 -19.17
N LEU A 70 -18.89 -5.05 -19.73
CA LEU A 70 -18.32 -4.47 -20.95
C LEU A 70 -18.92 -5.02 -22.24
N GLY A 71 -19.90 -5.92 -22.14
CA GLY A 71 -20.56 -6.55 -23.29
C GLY A 71 -19.81 -7.77 -23.85
N ILE A 72 -18.83 -8.32 -23.12
CA ILE A 72 -18.09 -9.51 -23.51
C ILE A 72 -18.83 -10.75 -22.98
N ALA A 73 -19.31 -11.60 -23.85
CA ALA A 73 -20.16 -12.74 -23.47
C ALA A 73 -19.39 -13.91 -22.82
N GLU A 74 -18.15 -14.10 -23.23
CA GLU A 74 -17.29 -15.16 -22.67
C GLU A 74 -16.71 -14.74 -21.33
N PRO A 75 -16.59 -15.65 -20.36
CA PRO A 75 -15.99 -15.33 -19.06
C PRO A 75 -14.49 -15.10 -19.18
N LEU A 76 -13.97 -14.16 -18.38
CA LEU A 76 -12.52 -13.92 -18.25
C LEU A 76 -11.80 -15.11 -17.61
N LEU A 77 -12.43 -15.74 -16.63
CA LEU A 77 -11.93 -16.91 -15.94
C LEU A 77 -12.91 -18.08 -16.15
N ASP A 78 -12.55 -18.98 -17.06
CA ASP A 78 -13.30 -20.20 -17.33
C ASP A 78 -13.07 -21.23 -16.25
N ARG A 79 -14.08 -22.01 -15.92
CA ARG A 79 -13.94 -23.12 -14.99
C ARG A 79 -13.14 -24.26 -15.66
N ALA A 80 -12.06 -24.67 -14.99
CA ALA A 80 -11.21 -25.78 -15.42
C ALA A 80 -11.53 -27.08 -14.67
N THR A 81 -11.07 -28.20 -15.22
CA THR A 81 -11.29 -29.54 -14.64
C THR A 81 -10.45 -29.69 -13.36
N SER A 82 -11.13 -30.05 -12.27
CA SER A 82 -10.47 -30.38 -11.01
C SER A 82 -11.13 -31.61 -10.39
N GLU A 83 -10.34 -32.54 -9.86
CA GLU A 83 -10.78 -33.76 -9.20
C GLU A 83 -10.21 -33.82 -7.79
N THR A 84 -11.06 -34.13 -6.81
CA THR A 84 -10.62 -34.38 -5.44
C THR A 84 -10.29 -35.86 -5.27
N SER A 85 -9.07 -36.16 -4.84
CA SER A 85 -8.59 -37.53 -4.60
C SER A 85 -8.00 -37.60 -3.18
N GLY A 86 -8.75 -38.19 -2.25
CA GLY A 86 -8.37 -38.21 -0.83
C GLY A 86 -8.37 -36.80 -0.25
N ASP A 87 -7.21 -36.36 0.19
CA ASP A 87 -7.00 -35.01 0.79
C ASP A 87 -6.40 -34.01 -0.19
N ASN A 88 -6.27 -34.40 -1.46
CA ASN A 88 -5.65 -33.60 -2.51
C ASN A 88 -6.67 -33.18 -3.56
N VAL A 89 -6.39 -32.06 -4.23
CA VAL A 89 -7.09 -31.62 -5.44
C VAL A 89 -6.14 -31.71 -6.62
N CYS A 90 -6.47 -32.52 -7.61
CA CYS A 90 -5.75 -32.63 -8.88
C CYS A 90 -6.45 -31.74 -9.91
N ILE A 91 -5.72 -30.82 -10.51
CA ILE A 91 -6.15 -29.96 -11.60
C ILE A 91 -5.46 -30.43 -12.86
N MET A 92 -6.24 -30.67 -13.90
CA MET A 92 -5.73 -31.09 -15.20
C MET A 92 -6.03 -30.00 -16.23
N ALA A 93 -5.00 -29.59 -16.93
CA ALA A 93 -5.15 -28.62 -17.99
C ALA A 93 -5.83 -29.27 -19.22
N ASP A 94 -7.02 -28.80 -19.54
CA ASP A 94 -7.79 -29.20 -20.72
C ASP A 94 -7.40 -28.42 -21.98
N ARG A 95 -6.68 -27.33 -21.80
CA ARG A 95 -6.03 -26.51 -22.84
C ARG A 95 -4.77 -25.84 -22.30
N ALA A 96 -3.89 -25.37 -23.17
CA ALA A 96 -2.78 -24.53 -22.76
C ALA A 96 -3.30 -23.17 -22.27
N GLY A 97 -2.75 -22.66 -21.15
CA GLY A 97 -3.16 -21.36 -20.58
C GLY A 97 -2.71 -21.12 -19.15
N TYR A 98 -3.15 -19.99 -18.59
CA TYR A 98 -2.83 -19.57 -17.22
C TYR A 98 -3.88 -20.09 -16.25
N TYR A 99 -3.45 -20.95 -15.35
CA TYR A 99 -4.33 -21.61 -14.40
C TYR A 99 -4.30 -20.97 -13.04
N TYR A 100 -5.45 -20.99 -12.39
CA TYR A 100 -5.67 -20.44 -11.05
C TYR A 100 -6.49 -21.43 -10.23
N ALA A 101 -6.27 -21.45 -8.93
CA ALA A 101 -7.11 -22.17 -7.98
C ALA A 101 -7.70 -21.22 -6.96
N ARG A 102 -9.02 -21.25 -6.80
CA ARG A 102 -9.71 -20.59 -5.70
C ARG A 102 -9.84 -21.59 -4.55
N ILE A 103 -9.27 -21.25 -3.41
CA ILE A 103 -9.32 -22.07 -2.21
C ILE A 103 -10.66 -21.91 -1.51
N ASN A 104 -11.30 -23.03 -1.18
CA ASN A 104 -12.46 -23.11 -0.32
C ASN A 104 -11.96 -23.58 1.06
N ALA A 105 -12.00 -22.74 2.08
CA ALA A 105 -11.44 -23.04 3.37
C ALA A 105 -12.30 -22.53 4.53
N THR A 106 -12.39 -23.35 5.58
CA THR A 106 -12.81 -22.89 6.90
C THR A 106 -11.55 -22.66 7.73
N GLY A 107 -11.27 -21.39 8.07
CA GLY A 107 -10.04 -21.02 8.75
C GLY A 107 -8.83 -20.85 7.83
N THR A 108 -7.66 -20.63 8.43
CA THR A 108 -6.40 -20.44 7.71
C THR A 108 -5.81 -21.76 7.26
N LYS A 109 -5.31 -21.83 6.04
CA LYS A 109 -4.75 -23.03 5.44
C LYS A 109 -3.32 -22.82 5.01
N LYS A 110 -2.58 -23.95 5.04
CA LYS A 110 -1.34 -24.10 4.30
C LYS A 110 -1.59 -25.07 3.15
N VAL A 111 -1.20 -24.70 1.97
CA VAL A 111 -1.36 -25.52 0.75
C VAL A 111 -0.04 -25.56 0.03
N GLN A 112 0.39 -26.77 -0.34
CA GLN A 112 1.50 -26.98 -1.22
C GLN A 112 0.98 -27.27 -2.63
N VAL A 113 1.54 -26.59 -3.61
CA VAL A 113 1.29 -26.79 -5.04
C VAL A 113 2.42 -27.61 -5.63
N LEU A 114 2.11 -28.75 -6.23
CA LEU A 114 3.07 -29.67 -6.81
C LEU A 114 2.85 -29.81 -8.32
N GLY A 115 3.91 -29.63 -9.09
CA GLY A 115 3.91 -29.75 -10.56
C GLY A 115 3.61 -28.44 -11.27
N GLY A 116 3.50 -28.52 -12.61
CA GLY A 116 3.38 -27.37 -13.49
C GLY A 116 4.69 -26.60 -13.67
N THR A 117 4.60 -25.45 -14.34
CA THR A 117 5.77 -24.63 -14.71
C THR A 117 6.50 -24.04 -13.49
N LEU A 118 5.77 -23.77 -12.42
CA LEU A 118 6.33 -23.14 -11.21
C LEU A 118 6.97 -24.15 -10.24
N GLU A 119 6.95 -25.46 -10.56
CA GLU A 119 7.44 -26.55 -9.70
C GLU A 119 6.68 -26.63 -8.37
N THR A 120 7.40 -26.81 -7.25
CA THR A 120 6.78 -26.88 -5.92
C THR A 120 6.73 -25.49 -5.29
N GLN A 121 5.54 -25.09 -4.84
CA GLN A 121 5.35 -23.85 -4.10
C GLN A 121 4.53 -24.08 -2.84
N ASP A 122 4.93 -23.43 -1.76
CA ASP A 122 4.24 -23.46 -0.47
C ASP A 122 3.53 -22.13 -0.23
N TYR A 123 2.26 -22.22 0.10
CA TYR A 123 1.43 -21.07 0.45
C TYR A 123 0.93 -21.20 1.88
N SER A 124 1.06 -20.14 2.67
CA SER A 124 0.53 -20.05 4.03
C SER A 124 -0.55 -18.99 4.14
N ASP A 125 -1.26 -18.99 5.26
CA ASP A 125 -2.26 -17.97 5.60
C ASP A 125 -3.42 -17.82 4.61
N LEU A 126 -3.71 -18.89 3.84
CA LEU A 126 -4.81 -18.92 2.90
C LEU A 126 -6.15 -18.95 3.62
N LYS A 127 -7.06 -18.11 3.17
CA LYS A 127 -8.44 -18.00 3.65
C LYS A 127 -9.41 -18.48 2.58
N ASP A 128 -10.68 -18.60 2.95
CA ASP A 128 -11.73 -18.82 1.96
C ASP A 128 -11.71 -17.74 0.89
N GLY A 129 -11.76 -18.14 -0.37
CA GLY A 129 -11.69 -17.25 -1.51
C GLY A 129 -10.28 -16.83 -1.94
N SER A 130 -9.21 -17.26 -1.25
CA SER A 130 -7.83 -17.02 -1.72
C SER A 130 -7.63 -17.61 -3.11
N ILE A 131 -7.01 -16.85 -4.02
CA ILE A 131 -6.72 -17.27 -5.38
C ILE A 131 -5.23 -17.52 -5.50
N LEU A 132 -4.86 -18.74 -5.88
CA LEU A 132 -3.49 -19.14 -6.17
C LEU A 132 -3.24 -19.09 -7.67
N TYR A 133 -2.12 -18.56 -8.09
CA TYR A 133 -1.63 -18.71 -9.47
C TYR A 133 -0.87 -20.02 -9.59
N LEU A 134 -1.26 -20.86 -10.53
CA LEU A 134 -0.68 -22.21 -10.75
C LEU A 134 0.33 -22.25 -11.91
N GLY A 135 0.53 -21.12 -12.57
CA GLY A 135 1.42 -21.02 -13.72
C GLY A 135 0.71 -21.20 -15.06
N TYR A 136 1.52 -21.19 -16.12
CA TYR A 136 1.09 -21.56 -17.46
C TYR A 136 1.21 -23.08 -17.62
N LEU A 137 0.12 -23.74 -17.91
CA LEU A 137 0.08 -25.19 -18.11
C LEU A 137 -0.18 -25.51 -19.58
N LEU A 138 0.50 -26.53 -20.09
CA LEU A 138 0.22 -27.12 -21.39
C LEU A 138 -0.96 -28.10 -21.27
N GLU A 139 -1.67 -28.33 -22.37
CA GLU A 139 -2.74 -29.31 -22.42
C GLU A 139 -2.26 -30.68 -21.92
N GLY A 140 -3.01 -31.27 -20.99
CA GLY A 140 -2.69 -32.55 -20.36
C GLY A 140 -1.75 -32.46 -19.14
N GLU A 141 -1.14 -31.30 -18.88
CA GLU A 141 -0.37 -31.13 -17.66
C GLU A 141 -1.25 -31.14 -16.40
N ARG A 142 -0.63 -31.53 -15.30
CA ARG A 142 -1.32 -31.66 -14.01
C ARG A 142 -0.62 -30.91 -12.92
N VAL A 143 -1.44 -30.30 -12.06
CA VAL A 143 -1.01 -29.67 -10.81
C VAL A 143 -1.80 -30.30 -9.67
N THR A 144 -1.12 -30.63 -8.58
CA THR A 144 -1.76 -31.18 -7.39
C THR A 144 -1.63 -30.20 -6.24
N LEU A 145 -2.74 -29.88 -5.62
CA LEU A 145 -2.80 -29.13 -4.38
C LEU A 145 -2.90 -30.11 -3.21
N THR A 146 -1.98 -30.02 -2.27
CA THR A 146 -1.95 -30.85 -1.06
C THR A 146 -1.94 -29.98 0.19
N ASN A 147 -2.22 -30.59 1.35
CA ASN A 147 -1.95 -29.91 2.60
C ASN A 147 -0.45 -29.63 2.73
N GLY A 148 -0.09 -28.40 3.12
CA GLY A 148 1.30 -28.05 3.43
C GLY A 148 1.79 -28.71 4.72
N ASP A 149 3.09 -28.71 4.92
CA ASP A 149 3.71 -29.19 6.16
C ASP A 149 3.09 -28.48 7.37
N ASP A 150 2.91 -29.22 8.47
CA ASP A 150 2.24 -28.77 9.70
C ASP A 150 0.74 -28.41 9.55
N ALA A 151 0.09 -28.80 8.46
CA ALA A 151 -1.35 -28.67 8.35
C ALA A 151 -2.06 -29.67 9.29
N ASP A 152 -3.22 -29.26 9.82
CA ASP A 152 -4.07 -30.17 10.59
C ASP A 152 -4.56 -31.30 9.65
N GLU A 153 -4.20 -32.56 9.95
CA GLU A 153 -4.55 -33.74 9.15
C GLU A 153 -6.06 -33.94 8.95
N THR A 154 -6.86 -33.26 9.76
CA THR A 154 -8.33 -33.30 9.64
C THR A 154 -8.88 -32.36 8.56
N GLN A 155 -8.03 -31.49 8.00
CA GLN A 155 -8.44 -30.45 7.07
C GLN A 155 -8.08 -30.82 5.63
N LYS A 156 -9.08 -31.14 4.83
CA LYS A 156 -8.92 -31.42 3.40
C LYS A 156 -8.72 -30.14 2.59
N VAL A 157 -7.83 -30.18 1.59
CA VAL A 157 -7.77 -29.14 0.57
C VAL A 157 -9.03 -29.22 -0.28
N SER A 158 -9.69 -28.09 -0.46
CA SER A 158 -10.80 -27.93 -1.40
C SER A 158 -10.54 -26.70 -2.26
N ALA A 159 -10.61 -26.86 -3.57
CA ALA A 159 -10.36 -25.78 -4.50
C ALA A 159 -11.20 -25.95 -5.77
N GLU A 160 -11.49 -24.81 -6.39
CA GLU A 160 -12.05 -24.74 -7.74
C GLU A 160 -10.97 -24.22 -8.68
N ALA A 161 -10.80 -24.86 -9.83
CA ALA A 161 -9.83 -24.48 -10.83
C ALA A 161 -10.42 -23.57 -11.90
N TYR A 162 -9.61 -22.66 -12.40
CA TYR A 162 -9.97 -21.72 -13.46
C TYR A 162 -8.80 -21.53 -14.42
N VAL A 163 -9.11 -21.26 -15.68
CA VAL A 163 -8.16 -20.90 -16.72
C VAL A 163 -8.52 -19.52 -17.29
N LEU A 164 -7.50 -18.67 -17.45
CA LEU A 164 -7.68 -17.34 -18.01
C LEU A 164 -8.00 -17.43 -19.50
N ASN A 165 -8.99 -16.68 -19.93
CA ASN A 165 -9.26 -16.43 -21.34
C ASN A 165 -8.50 -15.16 -21.77
N GLU A 166 -7.38 -15.36 -22.47
CA GLU A 166 -6.51 -14.24 -22.89
C GLU A 166 -7.17 -13.36 -23.95
N GLU A 167 -8.08 -13.93 -24.77
CA GLU A 167 -8.82 -13.15 -25.77
C GLU A 167 -9.80 -12.19 -25.10
N VAL A 168 -10.51 -12.65 -24.06
CA VAL A 168 -11.41 -11.80 -23.25
C VAL A 168 -10.61 -10.72 -22.53
N LEU A 169 -9.43 -11.05 -21.97
CA LEU A 169 -8.55 -10.07 -21.36
C LEU A 169 -8.12 -8.99 -22.35
N ALA A 170 -7.69 -9.40 -23.55
CA ALA A 170 -7.27 -8.48 -24.62
C ALA A 170 -8.42 -7.55 -25.04
N GLN A 171 -9.63 -8.10 -25.26
CA GLN A 171 -10.82 -7.32 -25.61
C GLN A 171 -11.19 -6.32 -24.50
N ALA A 172 -11.16 -6.75 -23.23
CA ALA A 172 -11.47 -5.86 -22.11
C ALA A 172 -10.47 -4.70 -22.02
N VAL A 173 -9.17 -4.98 -22.20
CA VAL A 173 -8.13 -3.94 -22.21
C VAL A 173 -8.31 -3.00 -23.40
N GLU A 174 -8.65 -3.51 -24.60
CA GLU A 174 -8.90 -2.69 -25.78
C GLU A 174 -10.10 -1.74 -25.56
N ILE A 175 -11.22 -2.27 -25.04
CA ILE A 175 -12.41 -1.47 -24.75
C ILE A 175 -12.10 -0.35 -23.74
N LEU A 176 -11.48 -0.70 -22.62
CA LEU A 176 -11.20 0.24 -21.54
C LEU A 176 -10.07 1.24 -21.85
N SER A 177 -9.23 0.94 -22.84
CA SER A 177 -8.15 1.84 -23.28
C SER A 177 -8.54 2.75 -24.44
N LYS A 178 -9.74 2.59 -25.01
CA LYS A 178 -10.19 3.34 -26.19
C LYS A 178 -10.17 4.85 -25.93
N GLU A 179 -10.73 5.24 -24.79
CA GLU A 179 -10.71 6.59 -24.28
C GLU A 179 -9.98 6.60 -22.93
N HIS A 180 -9.02 7.49 -22.77
CA HIS A 180 -8.20 7.49 -21.59
C HIS A 180 -7.62 8.88 -21.31
N LEU A 181 -7.12 9.06 -20.10
CA LEU A 181 -6.45 10.29 -19.69
C LEU A 181 -5.14 10.48 -20.46
N GLU A 182 -5.06 11.54 -21.23
CA GLU A 182 -3.90 11.94 -22.03
C GLU A 182 -3.11 13.07 -21.37
N ASN A 183 -1.91 13.34 -21.88
CA ASN A 183 -1.04 14.42 -21.43
C ASN A 183 -0.79 14.39 -19.90
N VAL A 184 -0.70 13.19 -19.35
CA VAL A 184 -0.56 12.99 -17.92
C VAL A 184 0.75 13.54 -17.40
N ALA A 185 0.69 14.51 -16.50
CA ALA A 185 1.85 15.03 -15.77
C ALA A 185 1.68 14.71 -14.27
N MET A 186 2.72 14.15 -13.67
CA MET A 186 2.72 13.73 -12.27
C MET A 186 3.95 14.26 -11.55
N ASP A 187 3.74 14.73 -10.32
CA ASP A 187 4.81 14.91 -9.33
C ASP A 187 4.41 14.22 -8.01
N SER A 188 5.12 14.49 -6.93
CA SER A 188 4.87 13.85 -5.63
C SER A 188 3.50 14.17 -5.00
N THR A 189 2.83 15.22 -5.45
CA THR A 189 1.57 15.72 -4.86
C THR A 189 0.54 16.18 -5.86
N HIS A 190 0.89 16.26 -7.14
CA HIS A 190 -0.01 16.73 -8.18
C HIS A 190 -0.08 15.74 -9.32
N ILE A 191 -1.27 15.58 -9.86
CA ILE A 191 -1.54 14.83 -11.09
C ILE A 191 -2.43 15.72 -11.94
N SER A 192 -2.14 15.80 -13.24
CA SER A 192 -3.00 16.48 -14.19
C SER A 192 -3.03 15.73 -15.52
N GLY A 193 -4.11 15.92 -16.27
CA GLY A 193 -4.27 15.34 -17.59
C GLY A 193 -5.50 15.89 -18.30
N THR A 194 -5.69 15.48 -19.53
CA THR A 194 -6.83 15.82 -20.37
C THR A 194 -7.53 14.56 -20.84
N LEU A 195 -8.84 14.62 -21.02
CA LEU A 195 -9.66 13.50 -21.48
C LEU A 195 -10.70 14.00 -22.49
N SER A 196 -10.85 13.29 -23.59
CA SER A 196 -11.90 13.54 -24.59
C SER A 196 -12.84 12.35 -24.61
N LEU A 197 -14.13 12.58 -24.39
CA LEU A 197 -15.18 11.56 -24.38
C LEU A 197 -16.15 11.78 -25.55
N GLU A 198 -16.36 10.74 -26.36
CA GLU A 198 -17.39 10.76 -27.42
C GLU A 198 -18.80 10.66 -26.83
N GLU A 199 -18.95 9.87 -25.76
CA GLU A 199 -20.18 9.64 -25.01
C GLU A 199 -19.91 9.77 -23.50
N ALA A 200 -20.97 9.84 -22.70
CA ALA A 200 -20.81 9.83 -21.23
C ALA A 200 -20.17 8.53 -20.76
N GLY A 201 -19.20 8.64 -19.86
CA GLY A 201 -18.42 7.50 -19.39
C GLY A 201 -17.93 7.66 -17.96
N ARG A 202 -17.40 6.58 -17.41
CA ARG A 202 -16.80 6.55 -16.07
C ARG A 202 -15.27 6.54 -16.20
N LEU A 203 -14.63 7.65 -15.86
CA LEU A 203 -13.18 7.72 -15.69
C LEU A 203 -12.79 7.01 -14.40
N ILE A 204 -11.90 6.03 -14.50
CA ILE A 204 -11.30 5.33 -13.36
C ILE A 204 -9.82 5.64 -13.35
N LEU A 205 -9.33 6.14 -12.22
CA LEU A 205 -7.92 6.46 -12.03
C LEU A 205 -7.22 5.35 -11.25
N SER A 206 -6.03 4.96 -11.69
CA SER A 206 -5.18 3.99 -10.98
C SER A 206 -4.55 4.61 -9.72
N VAL A 207 -5.35 5.33 -8.94
CA VAL A 207 -4.99 6.00 -7.68
C VAL A 207 -5.87 5.47 -6.57
N PRO A 208 -5.29 5.06 -5.44
CA PRO A 208 -6.07 4.65 -4.27
C PRO A 208 -7.03 5.77 -3.82
N TYR A 209 -8.25 5.37 -3.45
CA TYR A 209 -9.22 6.27 -2.84
C TYR A 209 -8.76 6.59 -1.41
N GLU A 210 -8.27 7.82 -1.21
CA GLU A 210 -7.80 8.33 0.08
C GLU A 210 -8.29 9.76 0.32
N GLU A 211 -8.59 10.11 1.57
CA GLU A 211 -9.15 11.41 1.96
C GLU A 211 -8.20 12.60 1.67
N GLY A 212 -6.92 12.37 1.48
CA GLY A 212 -5.94 13.43 1.20
C GLY A 212 -6.03 14.06 -0.19
N TRP A 213 -6.77 13.48 -1.12
CA TRP A 213 -6.91 13.98 -2.48
C TRP A 213 -7.99 15.05 -2.61
N THR A 214 -7.65 16.14 -3.29
CA THR A 214 -8.60 17.11 -3.82
C THR A 214 -8.57 17.02 -5.34
N VAL A 215 -9.73 16.80 -5.96
CA VAL A 215 -9.85 16.64 -7.41
C VAL A 215 -10.66 17.77 -7.98
N GLN A 216 -10.19 18.33 -9.09
CA GLN A 216 -10.91 19.31 -9.89
C GLN A 216 -11.06 18.78 -11.31
N ILE A 217 -12.28 18.86 -11.83
CA ILE A 217 -12.63 18.56 -13.21
C ILE A 217 -13.18 19.83 -13.83
N ASP A 218 -12.54 20.30 -14.90
CA ASP A 218 -12.85 21.55 -15.60
C ASP A 218 -12.82 22.80 -14.68
N GLY A 219 -11.96 22.73 -13.64
CA GLY A 219 -11.79 23.81 -12.64
C GLY A 219 -12.80 23.80 -11.51
N GLU A 220 -13.75 22.88 -11.49
CA GLU A 220 -14.71 22.68 -10.40
C GLU A 220 -14.30 21.50 -9.52
N ASN A 221 -14.56 21.59 -8.21
CA ASN A 221 -14.26 20.48 -7.29
C ASN A 221 -15.19 19.30 -7.59
N ALA A 222 -14.61 18.12 -7.72
CA ALA A 222 -15.31 16.87 -7.94
C ALA A 222 -15.07 15.90 -6.78
N GLU A 223 -16.16 15.28 -6.31
CA GLU A 223 -16.09 14.25 -5.27
C GLU A 223 -15.91 12.88 -5.94
N PRO A 224 -14.86 12.11 -5.64
CA PRO A 224 -14.66 10.80 -6.21
C PRO A 224 -15.64 9.77 -5.65
N GLU A 225 -16.12 8.89 -6.51
CA GLU A 225 -16.73 7.63 -6.11
C GLU A 225 -15.65 6.54 -5.94
N GLN A 226 -15.99 5.47 -5.22
CA GLN A 226 -15.10 4.33 -5.07
C GLN A 226 -15.38 3.27 -6.14
N PHE A 227 -14.37 2.91 -6.91
CA PHE A 227 -14.41 1.72 -7.75
C PHE A 227 -13.80 0.54 -6.97
N GLY A 228 -14.62 -0.47 -6.70
CA GLY A 228 -14.20 -1.68 -5.98
C GLY A 228 -13.65 -1.44 -4.57
N ASN A 229 -14.11 -0.40 -3.89
CA ASN A 229 -13.61 0.06 -2.59
C ASN A 229 -12.10 0.36 -2.57
N ALA A 230 -11.50 0.65 -3.72
CA ALA A 230 -10.05 0.79 -3.85
C ALA A 230 -9.60 1.99 -4.68
N LEU A 231 -10.18 2.23 -5.84
CA LEU A 231 -9.74 3.27 -6.78
C LEU A 231 -10.75 4.41 -6.84
N MET A 232 -10.30 5.56 -7.37
CA MET A 232 -11.16 6.71 -7.61
C MET A 232 -11.84 6.59 -8.96
N ALA A 233 -13.14 6.93 -9.00
CA ALA A 233 -13.94 6.98 -10.22
C ALA A 233 -14.79 8.26 -10.28
N PHE A 234 -15.07 8.72 -11.50
CA PHE A 234 -15.87 9.91 -11.79
C PHE A 234 -16.76 9.64 -13.00
N ASP A 235 -18.06 9.82 -12.88
CA ASP A 235 -18.95 9.80 -14.04
C ASP A 235 -18.90 11.16 -14.72
N LEU A 236 -18.58 11.16 -16.03
CA LEU A 236 -18.38 12.35 -16.84
C LEU A 236 -19.32 12.33 -18.05
N GLU A 237 -19.78 13.48 -18.46
CA GLU A 237 -20.56 13.66 -19.69
C GLU A 237 -19.62 13.59 -20.93
N ALA A 238 -20.22 13.55 -22.12
CA ALA A 238 -19.46 13.67 -23.36
C ALA A 238 -18.80 15.05 -23.48
N GLY A 239 -17.55 15.11 -23.92
CA GLY A 239 -16.82 16.37 -24.10
C GLY A 239 -15.35 16.30 -23.76
N GLU A 240 -14.72 17.48 -23.79
CA GLU A 240 -13.33 17.66 -23.38
C GLU A 240 -13.25 17.99 -21.88
N HIS A 241 -12.43 17.25 -21.14
CA HIS A 241 -12.26 17.43 -19.70
C HIS A 241 -10.81 17.65 -19.33
N THR A 242 -10.60 18.53 -18.36
CA THR A 242 -9.28 18.75 -17.73
C THR A 242 -9.34 18.28 -16.29
N ILE A 243 -8.51 17.30 -15.95
CA ILE A 243 -8.42 16.73 -14.61
C ILE A 243 -7.21 17.31 -13.90
N GLN A 244 -7.39 17.79 -12.67
CA GLN A 244 -6.32 18.25 -11.80
C GLN A 244 -6.52 17.67 -10.39
N MET A 245 -5.46 17.09 -9.84
CA MET A 245 -5.50 16.46 -8.53
C MET A 245 -4.36 16.98 -7.68
N HIS A 246 -4.65 17.22 -6.40
CA HIS A 246 -3.65 17.63 -5.41
C HIS A 246 -3.79 16.80 -4.14
N TYR A 247 -2.68 16.20 -3.70
CA TYR A 247 -2.62 15.38 -2.50
C TYR A 247 -2.03 16.12 -1.31
N VAL A 248 -2.75 16.12 -0.21
CA VAL A 248 -2.30 16.63 1.08
C VAL A 248 -2.38 15.53 2.11
N PRO A 249 -1.25 14.97 2.56
CA PRO A 249 -1.26 13.93 3.58
C PRO A 249 -2.01 14.38 4.84
N GLU A 250 -2.82 13.49 5.39
CA GLU A 250 -3.47 13.73 6.66
C GLU A 250 -2.45 14.05 7.77
N GLY A 251 -2.80 14.93 8.67
CA GLY A 251 -1.92 15.33 9.77
C GLY A 251 -0.79 16.28 9.38
N ARG A 252 -0.55 16.59 8.08
CA ARG A 252 0.50 17.54 7.66
C ARG A 252 0.39 18.88 8.37
N ASN A 253 -0.80 19.44 8.41
CA ASN A 253 -1.02 20.76 9.01
C ASN A 253 -0.81 20.72 10.54
N ILE A 254 -1.24 19.65 11.20
CA ILE A 254 -1.01 19.42 12.64
C ILE A 254 0.49 19.24 12.89
N GLY A 255 1.17 18.45 12.07
CA GLY A 255 2.62 18.26 12.17
C GLY A 255 3.41 19.56 12.03
N ILE A 256 3.03 20.41 11.07
CA ILE A 256 3.63 21.75 10.90
C ILE A 256 3.42 22.61 12.14
N LEU A 257 2.20 22.64 12.71
CA LEU A 257 1.89 23.41 13.92
C LEU A 257 2.70 22.93 15.13
N VAL A 258 2.80 21.63 15.34
CA VAL A 258 3.58 21.04 16.44
C VAL A 258 5.07 21.35 16.26
N SER A 259 5.59 21.21 15.05
CA SER A 259 6.99 21.53 14.73
C SER A 259 7.30 23.00 14.93
N ALA A 260 6.46 23.91 14.43
CA ALA A 260 6.61 25.36 14.62
C ALA A 260 6.54 25.74 16.11
N GLY A 261 5.59 25.15 16.85
CA GLY A 261 5.47 25.34 18.31
C GLY A 261 6.74 24.89 19.05
N SER A 262 7.30 23.75 18.69
CA SER A 262 8.53 23.23 19.27
C SER A 262 9.73 24.16 19.02
N VAL A 263 9.85 24.67 17.81
CA VAL A 263 10.90 25.64 17.45
C VAL A 263 10.75 26.92 18.26
N LEU A 264 9.53 27.46 18.43
CA LEU A 264 9.27 28.66 19.20
C LEU A 264 9.62 28.47 20.69
N ILE A 265 9.28 27.31 21.28
CA ILE A 265 9.64 26.97 22.66
C ILE A 265 11.17 26.90 22.81
N LEU A 266 11.87 26.28 21.86
CA LEU A 266 13.33 26.20 21.89
C LEU A 266 14.00 27.56 21.77
N LEU A 267 13.51 28.43 20.88
CA LEU A 267 13.97 29.79 20.74
C LEU A 267 13.73 30.62 22.02
N GLY A 268 12.54 30.48 22.61
CA GLY A 268 12.20 31.11 23.91
C GLY A 268 13.17 30.64 25.01
N TYR A 269 13.46 29.36 25.10
CA TYR A 269 14.40 28.81 26.05
C TYR A 269 15.82 29.40 25.88
N VAL A 270 16.32 29.45 24.64
CA VAL A 270 17.65 30.01 24.32
C VAL A 270 17.71 31.51 24.65
N LEU A 271 16.64 32.26 24.37
CA LEU A 271 16.56 33.66 24.70
C LEU A 271 16.55 33.89 26.21
N CYS A 272 15.78 33.11 26.98
CA CYS A 272 15.79 33.15 28.45
C CYS A 272 17.19 32.86 29.00
N GLN A 273 17.88 31.81 28.53
CA GLN A 273 19.25 31.54 28.95
C GLN A 273 20.22 32.70 28.64
N ARG A 274 20.08 33.35 27.48
CA ARG A 274 20.89 34.51 27.15
C ARG A 274 20.59 35.73 28.06
N CYS A 275 19.34 35.94 28.42
CA CYS A 275 18.96 36.99 29.38
C CYS A 275 19.50 36.71 30.78
N ASP A 276 19.45 35.44 31.25
CA ASP A 276 19.99 35.08 32.56
C ASP A 276 21.51 35.21 32.62
N ARG A 277 22.24 34.87 31.55
CA ARG A 277 23.71 35.12 31.46
C ARG A 277 24.01 36.60 31.53
N LYS A 278 23.31 37.45 30.75
CA LYS A 278 23.50 38.90 30.81
C LYS A 278 23.19 39.47 32.19
N ARG A 279 22.18 38.98 32.91
CA ARG A 279 21.90 39.38 34.30
C ARG A 279 23.01 39.01 35.26
N LYS A 280 23.60 37.82 35.12
CA LYS A 280 24.76 37.39 35.93
C LYS A 280 26.01 38.26 35.67
N ASP A 281 26.29 38.50 34.38
CA ASP A 281 27.41 39.37 33.98
C ASP A 281 27.23 40.82 34.46
N CYS A 282 26.01 41.35 34.53
CA CYS A 282 25.72 42.66 35.10
C CYS A 282 25.84 42.68 36.63
N ALA A 283 25.49 41.59 37.32
CA ALA A 283 25.60 41.50 38.78
C ALA A 283 27.06 41.31 39.28
N GLU A 284 27.92 40.69 38.47
CA GLU A 284 29.35 40.54 38.76
C GLU A 284 30.15 41.83 38.49
N ASN A 285 29.63 42.76 37.71
CA ASN A 285 30.30 44.03 37.37
C ASN A 285 29.82 45.22 38.19
N GLU A 286 29.06 45.06 39.29
CA GLU A 286 28.85 46.17 40.25
C GLU A 286 30.12 46.38 41.06
N PRO A 287 30.71 47.64 41.03
CA PRO A 287 31.90 47.91 41.80
C PRO A 287 31.55 47.90 43.28
N SER A 288 32.24 47.03 44.04
CA SER A 288 32.20 47.01 45.51
C SER A 288 32.60 48.42 46.04
N GLN A 289 31.65 49.24 46.39
CA GLN A 289 31.89 50.40 47.23
C GLN A 289 32.32 49.95 48.63
N LYS A 290 33.62 50.01 48.87
CA LYS A 290 34.18 50.00 50.21
C LYS A 290 33.68 51.18 50.96
N VAL A 291 32.82 51.00 51.90
CA VAL A 291 32.57 51.95 52.95
C VAL A 291 33.62 51.63 54.03
N ALA A 292 34.63 52.50 54.06
CA ALA A 292 35.49 52.68 55.23
C ALA A 292 34.71 53.52 56.24
N ASP A 293 34.42 52.98 57.40
CA ASP A 293 34.30 53.87 58.55
C ASP A 293 34.88 53.22 59.81
N GLU A 294 35.50 54.06 60.51
CA GLU A 294 36.40 53.90 61.66
C GLU A 294 35.66 53.57 62.94
N THR A 295 36.44 53.04 63.83
CA THR A 295 36.62 53.31 65.26
C THR A 295 35.90 52.45 66.28
N MET A 296 36.80 51.80 66.99
CA MET A 296 36.97 51.79 68.47
C MET A 296 35.97 50.99 69.34
N GLU A 297 36.46 50.09 69.93
CA GLU A 297 36.91 49.95 71.33
C GLU A 297 36.16 48.88 72.16
N ASN A 298 36.98 48.09 72.77
CA ASN A 298 36.83 47.48 74.09
C ASN A 298 35.88 46.25 74.30
N GLY A 299 36.57 45.22 74.69
CA GLY A 299 36.32 44.62 76.02
C GLY A 299 35.88 43.17 76.06
N ASN A 300 36.92 42.38 76.25
CA ASN A 300 36.95 41.32 77.31
C ASN A 300 36.03 40.07 77.31
N ALA A 301 36.74 39.00 77.39
CA ALA A 301 36.49 37.75 78.19
C ALA A 301 35.27 36.90 77.79
N GLU A 302 35.34 35.62 77.74
CA GLU A 302 36.01 34.56 78.41
C GLU A 302 35.37 33.24 77.95
N LYS A 303 36.21 32.29 77.61
CA LYS A 303 36.08 30.84 77.87
C LYS A 303 34.68 30.20 77.83
N THR A 304 34.46 29.05 77.28
CA THR A 304 35.02 27.72 77.51
C THR A 304 34.28 26.68 76.68
N HIS A 305 35.02 25.72 76.24
CA HIS A 305 34.74 24.26 76.18
C HIS A 305 33.38 23.76 75.76
N THR A 306 33.21 22.71 75.03
CA THR A 306 33.84 21.41 74.81
C THR A 306 33.06 20.69 73.73
N GLU A 307 33.77 20.07 72.85
CA GLU A 307 33.80 18.64 72.54
C GLU A 307 32.56 17.91 72.12
N GLU A 308 32.81 17.22 71.03
CA GLU A 308 32.58 15.80 70.69
C GLU A 308 31.19 15.49 70.24
N GLY A 309 31.06 14.78 69.22
CA GLY A 309 31.50 13.57 68.64
C GLY A 309 30.54 13.20 67.52
N SER A 310 31.07 12.90 66.40
CA SER A 310 31.37 11.52 66.04
C SER A 310 30.14 10.71 65.51
N VAL A 311 30.34 10.32 64.32
CA VAL A 311 30.23 8.95 63.80
C VAL A 311 29.00 8.54 62.96
N LYS A 312 29.28 8.38 61.71
CA LYS A 312 28.95 7.15 60.87
C LYS A 312 27.50 6.72 60.81
N GLU A 313 27.04 6.14 59.79
CA GLU A 313 27.42 5.20 58.74
C GLU A 313 26.14 4.93 57.96
N GLU A 314 26.25 4.87 56.75
CA GLU A 314 26.21 3.74 55.80
C GLU A 314 24.84 3.26 55.30
N ALA A 315 24.84 3.20 54.04
CA ALA A 315 24.47 2.06 53.19
C ALA A 315 23.01 1.70 52.91
N GLY A 316 22.77 1.52 51.69
CA GLY A 316 22.12 0.32 51.22
C GLY A 316 20.90 0.51 50.32
N ARG A 317 21.16 0.42 49.03
CA ARG A 317 20.61 -0.61 48.12
C ARG A 317 19.12 -0.95 48.27
N MET A 318 18.37 -0.63 47.30
CA MET A 318 17.93 -1.57 46.23
C MET A 318 17.27 -0.76 45.12
#